data_07c5c9b12cf8dba4e44b80029a7410c8
#
_entry.id   07c5c9b12cf8dba4e44b80029a7410c8
#
_cell.length_a   1.000
_cell.length_b   1.000
_cell.length_c   1.000
_cell.angle_alpha   90.00
_cell.angle_beta   90.00
_cell.angle_gamma   90.00
#
_symmetry.space_group_name_H-M   'P 1'
#
loop_
_entity.id
_entity.type
_entity.pdbx_description
1 polymer ?
#
loop_
_entity_poly.entity_id
_entity_poly.type
_entity_poly.pdbx_seq_one_letter_code
_entity_poly.pdbx_strand_id
1 'polypeptide(L)'
;MKTTAELIEYVLETYGVQPEYLWSDAPQTFVFRHTGSRKWFGVVMDVDRARLGLPGAGKVFLLDVKTGPILGGSYLGQPGIVKAWHMNKHHWLGILLDGSASDQSLKELLDISYALTE
;
A
#
# COMPACT_ATOMS: atom_id res chain seq x y z
N MET A 1 2.06 6.11 -9.02
CA MET A 1 3.50 6.13 -8.64
C MET A 1 4.16 4.84 -9.09
N LYS A 2 5.38 4.93 -9.55
CA LYS A 2 6.10 3.81 -10.16
C LYS A 2 7.18 3.21 -9.26
N THR A 3 7.57 3.92 -8.20
CA THR A 3 8.67 3.49 -7.33
C THR A 3 8.33 3.70 -5.86
N THR A 4 8.98 2.93 -5.01
CA THR A 4 8.88 3.12 -3.56
C THR A 4 9.45 4.47 -3.13
N ALA A 5 10.48 4.96 -3.83
CA ALA A 5 11.08 6.27 -3.53
C ALA A 5 10.06 7.41 -3.72
N GLU A 6 9.29 7.38 -4.79
CA GLU A 6 8.22 8.37 -5.03
C GLU A 6 7.17 8.33 -3.92
N LEU A 7 6.77 7.13 -3.50
CA LEU A 7 5.80 6.94 -2.42
C LEU A 7 6.34 7.47 -1.10
N ILE A 8 7.58 7.14 -0.75
CA ILE A 8 8.22 7.59 0.49
C ILE A 8 8.26 9.12 0.55
N GLU A 9 8.66 9.76 -0.57
CA GLU A 9 8.68 11.21 -0.65
C GLU A 9 7.30 11.83 -0.48
N TYR A 10 6.29 11.26 -1.15
CA TYR A 10 4.91 11.74 -1.03
C TYR A 10 4.38 11.62 0.41
N VAL A 11 4.61 10.50 1.07
CA VAL A 11 4.16 10.27 2.44
C VAL A 11 4.85 11.21 3.42
N LEU A 12 6.15 11.44 3.23
CA LEU A 12 6.89 12.40 4.07
C LEU A 12 6.34 13.82 3.91
N GLU A 13 6.11 14.26 2.69
CA GLU A 13 5.60 15.61 2.41
C GLU A 13 4.16 15.78 2.90
N THR A 14 3.34 14.75 2.76
CA THR A 14 1.89 14.84 3.04
C THR A 14 1.58 14.59 4.51
N TYR A 15 2.22 13.60 5.13
CA TYR A 15 1.90 13.15 6.50
C TYR A 15 3.03 13.35 7.50
N GLY A 16 4.22 13.73 7.05
CA GLY A 16 5.37 13.92 7.92
C GLY A 16 5.92 12.61 8.49
N VAL A 17 5.72 11.49 7.81
CA VAL A 17 6.05 10.16 8.31
C VAL A 17 7.15 9.53 7.45
N GLN A 18 8.13 8.92 8.12
CA GLN A 18 9.21 8.16 7.49
C GLN A 18 8.85 6.68 7.47
N PRO A 19 9.37 5.91 6.50
CA PRO A 19 9.18 4.46 6.51
C PRO A 19 9.97 3.81 7.65
N GLU A 20 9.42 2.71 8.18
CA GLU A 20 10.09 1.91 9.20
C GLU A 20 10.27 0.49 8.69
N TYR A 21 11.51 0.03 8.66
CA TYR A 21 11.88 -1.31 8.20
C TYR A 21 11.98 -2.22 9.42
N LEU A 22 10.98 -3.07 9.62
CA LEU A 22 10.83 -3.86 10.86
C LEU A 22 11.33 -5.30 10.76
N TRP A 23 11.61 -5.79 9.54
CA TRP A 23 11.91 -7.20 9.30
C TRP A 23 13.29 -7.40 8.71
N SER A 24 14.16 -8.10 9.42
CA SER A 24 15.50 -8.43 8.93
C SER A 24 15.48 -9.47 7.80
N ASP A 25 14.50 -10.37 7.81
CA ASP A 25 14.32 -11.42 6.80
C ASP A 25 13.53 -10.94 5.57
N ALA A 26 12.96 -9.73 5.62
CA ALA A 26 12.28 -9.08 4.50
C ALA A 26 12.75 -7.62 4.39
N PRO A 27 13.99 -7.39 3.93
CA PRO A 27 14.64 -6.07 4.01
C PRO A 27 14.00 -5.01 3.11
N GLN A 28 13.18 -5.41 2.13
CA GLN A 28 12.47 -4.49 1.24
C GLN A 28 11.09 -4.09 1.78
N THR A 29 10.62 -4.75 2.84
CA THR A 29 9.31 -4.52 3.43
C THR A 29 9.39 -3.41 4.48
N PHE A 30 8.46 -2.46 4.42
CA PHE A 30 8.41 -1.38 5.40
C PHE A 30 6.97 -0.96 5.65
N VAL A 31 6.77 -0.23 6.75
CA VAL A 31 5.46 0.29 7.14
C VAL A 31 5.50 1.79 7.30
N PHE A 32 4.35 2.41 7.11
CA PHE A 32 4.09 3.78 7.55
C PHE A 32 3.11 3.70 8.72
N ARG A 33 3.45 4.32 9.83
CA ARG A 33 2.58 4.34 11.00
C ARG A 33 2.42 5.75 11.58
N HIS A 34 1.30 5.95 12.27
CA HIS A 34 1.04 7.19 12.97
C HIS A 34 2.06 7.38 14.10
N THR A 35 2.56 8.60 14.26
CA THR A 35 3.55 8.91 15.31
C THR A 35 2.96 8.80 16.72
N GLY A 36 1.69 9.13 16.88
CA GLY A 36 1.01 9.05 18.18
C GLY A 36 0.54 7.65 18.52
N SER A 37 -0.45 7.14 17.79
CA SER A 37 -1.07 5.84 18.06
C SER A 37 -0.20 4.64 17.70
N ARG A 38 0.78 4.82 16.83
CA ARG A 38 1.66 3.76 16.28
C ARG A 38 0.91 2.77 15.38
N LYS A 39 -0.34 3.03 15.02
CA LYS A 39 -1.10 2.18 14.09
C LYS A 39 -0.58 2.35 12.67
N TRP A 40 -0.56 1.26 11.92
CA TRP A 40 -0.11 1.24 10.53
C TRP A 40 -1.20 1.78 9.60
N PHE A 41 -0.84 2.69 8.70
CA PHE A 41 -1.74 3.14 7.64
C PHE A 41 -1.25 2.75 6.24
N GLY A 42 -0.07 2.17 6.12
CA GLY A 42 0.46 1.64 4.88
C GLY A 42 1.50 0.57 5.15
N VAL A 43 1.47 -0.49 4.36
CA VAL A 43 2.48 -1.57 4.41
C VAL A 43 2.95 -1.80 2.99
N VAL A 44 4.25 -1.69 2.75
CA VAL A 44 4.84 -1.91 1.44
C VAL A 44 5.71 -3.16 1.46
N MET A 45 5.49 -4.05 0.50
CA MET A 45 6.25 -5.27 0.36
C MET A 45 6.49 -5.61 -1.11
N ASP A 46 7.57 -6.34 -1.39
CA ASP A 46 7.81 -6.89 -2.71
C ASP A 46 7.20 -8.29 -2.79
N VAL A 47 6.39 -8.53 -3.80
CA VAL A 47 5.61 -9.77 -3.95
C VAL A 47 5.82 -10.32 -5.36
N ASP A 48 5.95 -11.64 -5.47
CA ASP A 48 5.97 -12.28 -6.79
C ASP A 48 4.66 -12.01 -7.52
N ARG A 49 4.75 -11.59 -8.78
CA ARG A 49 3.57 -11.32 -9.61
C ARG A 49 2.64 -12.52 -9.66
N ALA A 50 3.19 -13.72 -9.76
CA ALA A 50 2.41 -14.96 -9.80
C ALA A 50 1.53 -15.13 -8.57
N ARG A 51 1.99 -14.72 -7.39
CA ARG A 51 1.22 -14.83 -6.15
C ARG A 51 0.03 -13.89 -6.09
N LEU A 52 0.08 -12.81 -6.87
CA LEU A 52 -1.03 -11.86 -7.00
C LEU A 52 -1.92 -12.17 -8.20
N GLY A 53 -1.63 -13.26 -8.93
CA GLY A 53 -2.36 -13.61 -10.14
C GLY A 53 -2.09 -12.67 -11.31
N LEU A 54 -0.95 -12.00 -11.32
CA LEU A 54 -0.58 -11.03 -12.34
C LEU A 54 0.28 -11.71 -13.43
N PRO A 55 0.18 -11.24 -14.68
CA PRO A 55 1.04 -11.73 -15.76
C PRO A 55 2.48 -11.24 -15.58
N GLY A 56 3.40 -11.91 -16.23
CA GLY A 56 4.81 -11.58 -16.21
C GLY A 56 5.57 -12.28 -15.08
N ALA A 57 6.89 -12.19 -15.14
CA ALA A 57 7.80 -12.78 -14.16
C ALA A 57 8.33 -11.72 -13.21
N GLY A 58 8.88 -12.17 -12.08
CA GLY A 58 9.52 -11.31 -11.09
C GLY A 58 8.57 -10.76 -10.06
N LYS A 59 9.07 -9.80 -9.33
CA LYS A 59 8.37 -9.17 -8.20
C LYS A 59 7.85 -7.79 -8.56
N VAL A 60 6.84 -7.36 -7.82
CA VAL A 60 6.31 -6.00 -7.88
C VAL A 60 6.16 -5.50 -6.45
N PHE A 61 6.36 -4.21 -6.23
CA PHE A 61 6.07 -3.60 -4.94
C PHE A 61 4.57 -3.36 -4.81
N LEU A 62 4.02 -3.71 -3.65
CA LEU A 62 2.61 -3.59 -3.33
C LEU A 62 2.45 -2.73 -2.08
N LEU A 63 1.57 -1.74 -2.13
CA LEU A 63 1.17 -0.94 -0.98
C LEU A 63 -0.19 -1.44 -0.50
N ASP A 64 -0.24 -1.99 0.71
CA ASP A 64 -1.50 -2.31 1.37
C ASP A 64 -1.97 -1.10 2.20
N VAL A 65 -3.23 -0.73 2.03
CA VAL A 65 -3.89 0.36 2.75
C VAL A 65 -5.21 -0.12 3.35
N LYS A 66 -5.60 0.46 4.48
CA LYS A 66 -6.87 0.11 5.14
C LYS A 66 -8.00 0.94 4.56
N THR A 67 -9.06 0.28 4.11
CA THR A 67 -10.19 0.94 3.46
C THR A 67 -11.53 0.64 4.12
N GLY A 68 -11.61 -0.46 4.87
CA GLY A 68 -12.88 -1.04 5.25
C GLY A 68 -13.55 -1.77 4.09
N PRO A 69 -14.60 -2.56 4.35
CA PRO A 69 -15.16 -3.47 3.35
C PRO A 69 -15.91 -2.79 2.20
N ILE A 70 -16.60 -1.69 2.48
CA ILE A 70 -17.45 -1.03 1.47
C ILE A 70 -16.60 -0.25 0.46
N LEU A 71 -15.70 0.59 0.93
CA LEU A 71 -14.85 1.40 0.05
C LEU A 71 -13.88 0.55 -0.74
N GLY A 72 -13.35 -0.52 -0.14
CA GLY A 72 -12.48 -1.45 -0.84
C GLY A 72 -13.15 -2.04 -2.08
N GLY A 73 -14.44 -2.40 -1.98
CA GLY A 73 -15.21 -2.90 -3.11
C GLY A 73 -15.37 -1.90 -4.24
N SER A 74 -15.44 -0.61 -3.93
CA SER A 74 -15.59 0.46 -4.94
C SER A 74 -14.33 0.64 -5.79
N TYR A 75 -13.16 0.39 -5.21
CA TYR A 75 -11.88 0.57 -5.90
C TYR A 75 -11.37 -0.70 -6.57
N LEU A 76 -11.75 -1.86 -6.06
CA LEU A 76 -11.28 -3.14 -6.59
C LEU A 76 -11.75 -3.29 -8.05
N GLY A 77 -10.82 -3.60 -8.94
CA GLY A 77 -11.10 -3.68 -10.38
C GLY A 77 -10.60 -2.47 -11.16
N GLN A 78 -10.28 -1.36 -10.51
CA GLN A 78 -9.56 -0.28 -11.18
C GLN A 78 -8.12 -0.73 -11.51
N PRO A 79 -7.49 -0.15 -12.56
CA PRO A 79 -6.11 -0.50 -12.87
C PRO A 79 -5.18 -0.37 -11.67
N GLY A 80 -4.34 -1.38 -11.45
CA GLY A 80 -3.37 -1.39 -10.37
C GLY A 80 -3.93 -1.60 -8.96
N ILE A 81 -5.23 -1.79 -8.81
CA ILE A 81 -5.87 -2.06 -7.52
C ILE A 81 -6.19 -3.54 -7.43
N VAL A 82 -5.65 -4.20 -6.42
CA VAL A 82 -5.77 -5.65 -6.22
C VAL A 82 -6.15 -5.95 -4.77
N LYS A 83 -6.46 -7.21 -4.49
CA LYS A 83 -6.67 -7.65 -3.10
C LYS A 83 -5.37 -7.52 -2.32
N ALA A 84 -5.47 -7.16 -1.04
CA ALA A 84 -4.32 -7.03 -0.16
C ALA A 84 -3.59 -8.37 0.00
N TRP A 85 -2.28 -8.30 0.22
CA TRP A 85 -1.42 -9.45 0.47
C TRP A 85 -1.00 -9.46 1.94
N HIS A 86 -1.13 -10.59 2.62
CA HIS A 86 -0.82 -10.78 4.05
C HIS A 86 -1.64 -9.94 5.04
N MET A 87 -2.59 -9.17 4.56
CA MET A 87 -3.49 -8.38 5.41
C MET A 87 -4.91 -8.88 5.23
N ASN A 88 -5.80 -8.55 6.17
CA ASN A 88 -7.20 -8.94 6.10
C ASN A 88 -7.86 -8.32 4.86
N LYS A 89 -8.28 -9.17 3.92
CA LYS A 89 -8.82 -8.75 2.62
C LYS A 89 -10.17 -8.05 2.70
N HIS A 90 -10.87 -8.15 3.83
CA HIS A 90 -12.12 -7.40 4.04
C HIS A 90 -11.88 -5.95 4.44
N HIS A 91 -10.71 -5.64 5.00
CA HIS A 91 -10.41 -4.32 5.53
C HIS A 91 -9.26 -3.63 4.82
N TRP A 92 -8.45 -4.35 4.07
CA TRP A 92 -7.26 -3.85 3.40
C TRP A 92 -7.34 -4.09 1.90
N LEU A 93 -6.71 -3.18 1.14
CA LEU A 93 -6.66 -3.20 -0.32
C LEU A 93 -5.22 -3.02 -0.77
N GLY A 94 -4.84 -3.62 -1.89
CA GLY A 94 -3.50 -3.53 -2.43
C GLY A 94 -3.43 -2.57 -3.61
N ILE A 95 -2.36 -1.80 -3.68
CA ILE A 95 -2.06 -0.89 -4.79
C ILE A 95 -0.70 -1.26 -5.35
N LEU A 96 -0.66 -1.57 -6.66
CA LEU A 96 0.60 -1.88 -7.34
C LEU A 96 1.41 -0.59 -7.52
N LEU A 97 2.69 -0.64 -7.16
CA LEU A 97 3.61 0.49 -7.32
C LEU A 97 4.42 0.32 -8.61
N ASP A 98 3.73 0.09 -9.71
CA ASP A 98 4.32 -0.07 -11.05
C ASP A 98 3.81 0.98 -12.05
N GLY A 99 3.07 1.95 -11.56
CA GLY A 99 2.47 3.00 -12.37
C GLY A 99 1.12 2.66 -12.96
N SER A 100 0.61 1.44 -12.75
CA SER A 100 -0.71 1.03 -13.29
C SER A 100 -1.88 1.70 -12.58
N ALA A 101 -1.77 1.95 -11.27
CA ALA A 101 -2.78 2.69 -10.52
C ALA A 101 -2.61 4.19 -10.75
N SER A 102 -3.72 4.94 -10.85
CA SER A 102 -3.63 6.39 -10.93
C SER A 102 -3.11 6.99 -9.63
N ASP A 103 -2.35 8.05 -9.72
CA ASP A 103 -1.86 8.78 -8.54
C ASP A 103 -3.02 9.33 -7.72
N GLN A 104 -4.09 9.76 -8.38
CA GLN A 104 -5.30 10.23 -7.70
C GLN A 104 -5.90 9.15 -6.81
N SER A 105 -6.12 7.95 -7.34
CA SER A 105 -6.67 6.82 -6.56
C SER A 105 -5.76 6.42 -5.42
N LEU A 106 -4.45 6.39 -5.66
CA LEU A 106 -3.46 6.06 -4.63
C LEU A 106 -3.51 7.08 -3.48
N LYS A 107 -3.54 8.35 -3.80
CA LYS A 107 -3.59 9.44 -2.80
C LYS A 107 -4.89 9.42 -2.00
N GLU A 108 -6.03 9.20 -2.68
CA GLU A 108 -7.33 9.07 -2.02
C GLU A 108 -7.35 7.90 -1.04
N LEU A 109 -6.85 6.74 -1.48
CA LEU A 109 -6.80 5.53 -0.65
C LEU A 109 -5.86 5.69 0.55
N LEU A 110 -4.73 6.36 0.38
CA LEU A 110 -3.85 6.68 1.51
C LEU A 110 -4.53 7.58 2.53
N ASP A 111 -5.24 8.61 2.07
CA ASP A 111 -5.98 9.51 2.96
C ASP A 111 -7.06 8.77 3.76
N ILE A 112 -7.78 7.86 3.11
CA ILE A 112 -8.78 7.02 3.75
C ILE A 112 -8.12 6.15 4.83
N SER A 113 -7.03 5.49 4.48
CA SER A 113 -6.30 4.63 5.40
C SER A 113 -5.75 5.41 6.60
N TYR A 114 -5.19 6.58 6.34
CA TYR A 114 -4.66 7.45 7.37
C TYR A 114 -5.76 7.84 8.38
N ALA A 115 -6.93 8.23 7.88
CA ALA A 115 -8.07 8.60 8.72
C ALA A 115 -8.62 7.42 9.52
N LEU A 116 -8.73 6.25 8.90
CA LEU A 116 -9.28 5.05 9.55
C LEU A 116 -8.38 4.47 10.64
N THR A 117 -7.11 4.80 10.64
CA THR A 117 -6.12 4.20 11.56
C THR A 117 -5.59 5.17 12.61
N GLU A 118 -6.10 6.36 12.66
CA GLU A 118 -5.70 7.37 13.66
C GLU A 118 -5.92 6.92 15.11
#